data_5f196a0ee9fcfe5b84d2a1e446751ebe
#
_entry.id   5f196a0ee9fcfe5b84d2a1e446751ebe
#
_cell.length_a   1.000
_cell.length_b   1.000
_cell.length_c   1.000
_cell.angle_alpha   90.00
_cell.angle_beta   90.00
_cell.angle_gamma   90.00
#
_symmetry.space_group_name_H-M   'P 1'
#
loop_
_entity.id
_entity.type
_entity.pdbx_description
1 polymer ?
#
loop_
_entity_poly.entity_id
_entity_poly.type
_entity_poly.pdbx_seq_one_letter_code
_entity_poly.pdbx_strand_id
1 'polypeptide(L)'
;MRAAIFTREYPPNVYGGAGVHVEYLSRELAKKIEVEVHCWGEQQSDQGQLHVRGSLPWSEISNGTEGKFKTALEAFSLNLTQIKALTGIHVVHTHTWYVAMAGFLAKKLYGVPFVLTTHSLEPLRAWKAEQLGSGYAMSAWMERTAIMDADAVVAVSNGTKADILRVYPIPPERIHVIYNGIDLDEYQRTSGTSALEAYGVDKSTPYVLFVGRITRQKGVTHLVDAIRFLSPDTQVVLCAGAPDTPEIASEMRAKVDEARKRNPRIVWIEKMISRSETIQLYSHARVFCCPSVYEPFGIINLEAMACGAAVVASATGGIKEIVADGETGYLVPFDADPVTGFPVHAEQFAQDLAARLSEMLKHPEQCARFGEAGRRRAEEKFSWSTIADQTIRLYQTVIDAARS
;
A
#
# COMPACT_ATOMS: atom_id res chain seq x y z
N MET A 1 -18.00 -22.43 -2.41
CA MET A 1 -16.53 -22.28 -2.54
C MET A 1 -15.99 -21.83 -1.19
N ARG A 2 -14.85 -22.39 -0.77
CA ARG A 2 -14.12 -21.98 0.45
C ARG A 2 -12.70 -21.61 0.06
N ALA A 3 -12.29 -20.36 0.39
CA ALA A 3 -10.98 -19.82 0.08
C ALA A 3 -10.16 -19.65 1.37
N ALA A 4 -8.89 -20.04 1.37
CA ALA A 4 -7.93 -19.69 2.43
C ALA A 4 -7.06 -18.55 1.96
N ILE A 5 -7.11 -17.43 2.67
CA ILE A 5 -6.30 -16.24 2.42
C ILE A 5 -5.17 -16.18 3.44
N PHE A 6 -3.94 -16.07 2.98
CA PHE A 6 -2.77 -15.95 3.84
C PHE A 6 -2.20 -14.53 3.77
N THR A 7 -1.99 -13.94 4.92
CA THR A 7 -1.43 -12.58 5.05
C THR A 7 -0.55 -12.45 6.28
N ARG A 8 0.40 -11.52 6.24
CA ARG A 8 1.13 -11.13 7.45
C ARG A 8 0.27 -10.23 8.34
N GLU A 9 -0.38 -9.23 7.73
CA GLU A 9 -1.10 -8.18 8.44
C GLU A 9 -2.60 -8.42 8.38
N TYR A 10 -3.26 -8.35 9.53
CA TYR A 10 -4.71 -8.38 9.65
C TYR A 10 -5.15 -7.69 10.95
N PRO A 11 -6.34 -7.05 11.00
CA PRO A 11 -6.79 -6.38 12.21
C PRO A 11 -6.65 -7.22 13.49
N PRO A 12 -6.19 -6.62 14.61
CA PRO A 12 -5.87 -5.20 14.82
C PRO A 12 -4.47 -4.80 14.34
N ASN A 13 -3.65 -5.72 13.82
CA ASN A 13 -2.24 -5.54 13.50
C ASN A 13 -2.05 -5.19 12.00
N VAL A 14 -2.51 -4.02 11.58
CA VAL A 14 -2.36 -3.49 10.21
C VAL A 14 -1.47 -2.25 10.23
N TYR A 15 -0.42 -2.22 9.40
CA TYR A 15 0.47 -1.06 9.27
C TYR A 15 0.79 -0.68 7.82
N GLY A 16 0.32 -1.46 6.84
CA GLY A 16 0.61 -1.23 5.41
C GLY A 16 -0.58 -1.52 4.50
N GLY A 17 -0.45 -1.09 3.23
CA GLY A 17 -1.51 -1.24 2.23
C GLY A 17 -1.91 -2.68 1.93
N ALA A 18 -1.01 -3.65 2.11
CA ALA A 18 -1.33 -5.07 1.93
C ALA A 18 -2.32 -5.57 3.00
N GLY A 19 -2.13 -5.16 4.26
CA GLY A 19 -3.06 -5.48 5.35
C GLY A 19 -4.43 -4.85 5.15
N VAL A 20 -4.47 -3.58 4.75
CA VAL A 20 -5.71 -2.88 4.38
C VAL A 20 -6.43 -3.61 3.24
N HIS A 21 -5.70 -4.00 2.19
CA HIS A 21 -6.27 -4.76 1.08
C HIS A 21 -6.93 -6.07 1.54
N VAL A 22 -6.21 -6.88 2.34
CA VAL A 22 -6.75 -8.19 2.78
C VAL A 22 -7.95 -8.02 3.71
N GLU A 23 -7.93 -7.01 4.59
CA GLU A 23 -9.04 -6.70 5.48
C GLU A 23 -10.35 -6.48 4.70
N TYR A 24 -10.34 -5.55 3.74
CA TYR A 24 -11.55 -5.23 2.97
C TYR A 24 -11.92 -6.32 1.97
N LEU A 25 -10.94 -6.89 1.27
CA LEU A 25 -11.20 -7.97 0.33
C LEU A 25 -11.84 -9.17 1.00
N SER A 26 -11.32 -9.61 2.16
CA SER A 26 -11.86 -10.76 2.88
C SER A 26 -13.29 -10.52 3.38
N ARG A 27 -13.60 -9.31 3.84
CA ARG A 27 -14.96 -8.91 4.23
C ARG A 27 -15.94 -8.97 3.06
N GLU A 28 -15.55 -8.46 1.90
CA GLU A 28 -16.41 -8.47 0.71
C GLU A 28 -16.57 -9.88 0.12
N LEU A 29 -15.50 -10.67 0.09
CA LEU A 29 -15.56 -12.07 -0.31
C LEU A 29 -16.50 -12.87 0.61
N ALA A 30 -16.42 -12.65 1.92
CA ALA A 30 -17.23 -13.36 2.91
C ALA A 30 -18.74 -13.07 2.81
N LYS A 31 -19.16 -12.05 2.07
CA LYS A 31 -20.57 -11.84 1.72
C LYS A 31 -21.08 -12.85 0.67
N LYS A 32 -20.17 -13.55 -0.04
CA LYS A 32 -20.47 -14.38 -1.22
C LYS A 32 -19.96 -15.82 -1.13
N ILE A 33 -18.84 -16.04 -0.44
CA ILE A 33 -18.17 -17.33 -0.28
C ILE A 33 -17.65 -17.50 1.14
N GLU A 34 -17.33 -18.71 1.54
CA GLU A 34 -16.65 -18.97 2.82
C GLU A 34 -15.16 -18.59 2.73
N VAL A 35 -14.69 -17.81 3.68
CA VAL A 35 -13.32 -17.26 3.71
C VAL A 35 -12.65 -17.57 5.04
N GLU A 36 -11.47 -18.17 4.97
CA GLU A 36 -10.61 -18.40 6.11
C GLU A 36 -9.33 -17.56 5.97
N VAL A 37 -9.12 -16.59 6.85
CA VAL A 37 -7.93 -15.73 6.85
C VAL A 37 -6.91 -16.27 7.83
N HIS A 38 -5.75 -16.69 7.34
CA HIS A 38 -4.59 -17.06 8.13
C HIS A 38 -3.61 -15.89 8.22
N CYS A 39 -3.38 -15.36 9.43
CA CYS A 39 -2.55 -14.18 9.65
C CYS A 39 -1.53 -14.38 10.77
N TRP A 40 -0.60 -13.45 10.88
CA TRP A 40 0.35 -13.41 11.98
C TRP A 40 -0.31 -12.74 13.19
N GLY A 41 -0.13 -13.34 14.38
CA GLY A 41 -0.67 -12.85 15.63
C GLY A 41 -1.54 -13.88 16.34
N GLU A 42 -2.25 -13.44 17.36
CA GLU A 42 -3.08 -14.31 18.22
C GLU A 42 -4.58 -14.17 17.96
N GLN A 43 -4.96 -13.32 17.00
CA GLN A 43 -6.38 -13.04 16.72
C GLN A 43 -7.10 -14.28 16.21
N GLN A 44 -8.28 -14.53 16.79
CA GLN A 44 -9.20 -15.61 16.43
C GLN A 44 -10.60 -15.02 16.37
N SER A 45 -11.32 -15.20 15.27
CA SER A 45 -12.74 -14.80 15.19
C SER A 45 -13.50 -15.62 14.16
N ASP A 46 -14.81 -15.75 14.38
CA ASP A 46 -15.74 -16.37 13.47
C ASP A 46 -16.96 -15.42 13.33
N GLN A 47 -17.14 -14.87 12.12
CA GLN A 47 -18.19 -13.90 11.81
C GLN A 47 -18.90 -14.31 10.50
N GLY A 48 -20.00 -15.02 10.60
CA GLY A 48 -20.71 -15.55 9.42
C GLY A 48 -19.82 -16.47 8.60
N GLN A 49 -19.49 -16.06 7.36
CA GLN A 49 -18.62 -16.81 6.45
C GLN A 49 -17.14 -16.35 6.53
N LEU A 50 -16.78 -15.46 7.45
CA LEU A 50 -15.42 -15.00 7.66
C LEU A 50 -14.82 -15.61 8.92
N HIS A 51 -13.76 -16.38 8.76
CA HIS A 51 -13.04 -17.04 9.84
C HIS A 51 -11.61 -16.54 9.88
N VAL A 52 -11.15 -16.01 11.02
CA VAL A 52 -9.78 -15.51 11.20
C VAL A 52 -9.00 -16.45 12.10
N ARG A 53 -7.79 -16.81 11.69
CA ARG A 53 -6.90 -17.76 12.36
C ARG A 53 -5.49 -17.15 12.44
N GLY A 54 -5.20 -16.49 13.55
CA GLY A 54 -3.87 -15.98 13.86
C GLY A 54 -2.93 -17.11 14.29
N SER A 55 -1.66 -16.95 13.97
CA SER A 55 -0.59 -17.85 14.36
C SER A 55 0.67 -17.07 14.75
N LEU A 56 1.37 -17.53 15.76
CA LEU A 56 2.67 -17.00 16.16
C LEU A 56 3.80 -17.84 15.56
N PRO A 57 4.97 -17.23 15.30
CA PRO A 57 6.16 -17.97 14.91
C PRO A 57 6.62 -18.91 16.01
N TRP A 58 7.36 -19.94 15.65
CA TRP A 58 7.89 -20.89 16.64
C TRP A 58 8.83 -20.18 17.62
N SER A 59 8.66 -20.45 18.90
CA SER A 59 9.42 -19.80 19.98
C SER A 59 10.93 -20.01 19.85
N GLU A 60 11.34 -21.19 19.39
CA GLU A 60 12.74 -21.57 19.14
C GLU A 60 13.39 -20.69 18.07
N ILE A 61 12.61 -20.27 17.07
CA ILE A 61 13.06 -19.34 16.02
C ILE A 61 13.07 -17.91 16.56
N SER A 62 11.98 -17.48 17.20
CA SER A 62 11.84 -16.11 17.67
C SER A 62 12.82 -15.71 18.75
N ASN A 63 13.19 -16.64 19.63
CA ASN A 63 14.08 -16.40 20.76
C ASN A 63 15.55 -16.71 20.49
N GLY A 64 15.83 -17.56 19.50
CA GLY A 64 17.19 -18.06 19.22
C GLY A 64 17.87 -17.44 18.00
N THR A 65 17.20 -16.56 17.26
CA THR A 65 17.72 -16.08 15.97
C THR A 65 18.20 -14.63 16.03
N GLU A 66 19.37 -14.36 15.42
CA GLU A 66 19.88 -12.99 15.25
C GLU A 66 18.95 -12.13 14.41
N GLY A 67 18.91 -10.81 14.71
CA GLY A 67 17.95 -9.84 14.15
C GLY A 67 17.81 -9.85 12.64
N LYS A 68 18.93 -9.96 11.90
CA LYS A 68 18.92 -9.92 10.40
C LYS A 68 18.35 -11.18 9.72
N PHE A 69 18.25 -12.31 10.40
CA PHE A 69 17.65 -13.54 9.84
C PHE A 69 16.25 -13.81 10.40
N LYS A 70 15.94 -13.20 11.53
CA LYS A 70 14.75 -13.47 12.31
C LYS A 70 13.48 -13.44 11.47
N THR A 71 13.23 -12.34 10.76
CA THR A 71 12.01 -12.18 9.97
C THR A 71 11.83 -13.26 8.91
N ALA A 72 12.89 -13.67 8.24
CA ALA A 72 12.81 -14.70 7.20
C ALA A 72 12.52 -16.09 7.80
N LEU A 73 13.15 -16.44 8.92
CA LEU A 73 12.93 -17.72 9.59
C LEU A 73 11.55 -17.76 10.29
N GLU A 74 11.11 -16.67 10.89
CA GLU A 74 9.75 -16.55 11.42
C GLU A 74 8.70 -16.74 10.33
N ALA A 75 8.91 -16.16 9.13
CA ALA A 75 8.04 -16.36 8.00
C ALA A 75 7.92 -17.85 7.62
N PHE A 76 9.03 -18.59 7.58
CA PHE A 76 8.99 -20.03 7.31
C PHE A 76 8.22 -20.81 8.37
N SER A 77 8.47 -20.56 9.66
CA SER A 77 7.80 -21.26 10.75
C SER A 77 6.28 -21.04 10.71
N LEU A 78 5.87 -19.80 10.41
CA LEU A 78 4.45 -19.44 10.25
C LEU A 78 3.82 -20.10 9.02
N ASN A 79 4.49 -20.10 7.87
CA ASN A 79 3.99 -20.76 6.66
C ASN A 79 3.74 -22.25 6.92
N LEU A 80 4.65 -22.95 7.59
CA LEU A 80 4.48 -24.35 7.97
C LEU A 80 3.31 -24.54 8.95
N THR A 81 3.18 -23.65 9.92
CA THR A 81 2.08 -23.69 10.90
C THR A 81 0.72 -23.50 10.22
N GLN A 82 0.63 -22.55 9.32
CA GLN A 82 -0.62 -22.18 8.64
C GLN A 82 -1.17 -23.26 7.70
N ILE A 83 -0.29 -24.06 7.09
CA ILE A 83 -0.71 -25.10 6.15
C ILE A 83 -1.00 -26.46 6.80
N LYS A 84 -0.69 -26.67 8.07
CA LYS A 84 -0.75 -27.99 8.71
C LYS A 84 -2.13 -28.66 8.69
N ALA A 85 -3.22 -27.92 8.47
CA ALA A 85 -4.58 -28.42 8.53
C ALA A 85 -5.52 -27.67 7.58
N LEU A 86 -5.22 -27.68 6.29
CA LEU A 86 -6.08 -27.11 5.25
C LEU A 86 -7.10 -28.15 4.75
N THR A 87 -8.24 -28.26 5.43
CA THR A 87 -9.29 -29.20 5.06
C THR A 87 -10.46 -28.50 4.38
N GLY A 88 -10.94 -29.06 3.25
CA GLY A 88 -12.09 -28.51 2.52
C GLY A 88 -11.85 -27.17 1.83
N ILE A 89 -10.59 -26.73 1.69
CA ILE A 89 -10.21 -25.52 0.97
C ILE A 89 -10.20 -25.81 -0.54
N HIS A 90 -10.80 -24.93 -1.33
CA HIS A 90 -10.88 -25.06 -2.78
C HIS A 90 -9.81 -24.22 -3.50
N VAL A 91 -9.32 -23.15 -2.88
CA VAL A 91 -8.27 -22.28 -3.41
C VAL A 91 -7.50 -21.62 -2.26
N VAL A 92 -6.19 -21.50 -2.42
CA VAL A 92 -5.35 -20.71 -1.51
C VAL A 92 -4.92 -19.42 -2.19
N HIS A 93 -4.94 -18.32 -1.46
CA HIS A 93 -4.54 -17.00 -1.95
C HIS A 93 -3.58 -16.33 -0.96
N THR A 94 -2.36 -16.04 -1.40
CA THR A 94 -1.35 -15.43 -0.55
C THR A 94 -1.09 -13.97 -0.93
N HIS A 95 -0.74 -13.17 0.08
CA HIS A 95 -0.44 -11.75 -0.08
C HIS A 95 0.95 -11.45 0.48
N THR A 96 1.86 -10.99 -0.37
CA THR A 96 3.28 -10.72 -0.09
C THR A 96 4.15 -11.97 0.13
N TRP A 97 5.47 -11.77 0.07
CA TRP A 97 6.46 -12.85 0.23
C TRP A 97 6.43 -13.53 1.60
N TYR A 98 5.99 -12.82 2.65
CA TYR A 98 5.95 -13.34 4.02
C TYR A 98 5.14 -14.63 4.18
N VAL A 99 4.13 -14.82 3.34
CA VAL A 99 3.22 -15.97 3.37
C VAL A 99 3.19 -16.74 2.05
N ALA A 100 4.02 -16.34 1.10
CA ALA A 100 4.03 -16.91 -0.25
C ALA A 100 4.34 -18.41 -0.27
N MET A 101 5.21 -18.86 0.64
CA MET A 101 5.55 -20.29 0.77
C MET A 101 4.40 -21.13 1.33
N ALA A 102 3.45 -20.56 2.07
CA ALA A 102 2.25 -21.28 2.48
C ALA A 102 1.42 -21.69 1.25
N GLY A 103 1.21 -20.77 0.29
CA GLY A 103 0.52 -21.08 -0.97
C GLY A 103 1.25 -22.12 -1.81
N PHE A 104 2.57 -21.95 -1.98
CA PHE A 104 3.41 -22.92 -2.69
C PHE A 104 3.31 -24.33 -2.09
N LEU A 105 3.48 -24.44 -0.77
CA LEU A 105 3.42 -25.72 -0.08
C LEU A 105 2.00 -26.32 -0.09
N ALA A 106 0.96 -25.51 0.07
CA ALA A 106 -0.42 -25.97 -0.02
C ALA A 106 -0.72 -26.58 -1.39
N LYS A 107 -0.28 -25.93 -2.46
CA LYS A 107 -0.40 -26.50 -3.82
C LYS A 107 0.35 -27.82 -3.95
N LYS A 108 1.60 -27.91 -3.48
CA LYS A 108 2.42 -29.15 -3.62
C LYS A 108 1.93 -30.31 -2.77
N LEU A 109 1.47 -30.04 -1.55
CA LEU A 109 1.10 -31.08 -0.59
C LEU A 109 -0.37 -31.52 -0.72
N TYR A 110 -1.27 -30.58 -1.00
CA TYR A 110 -2.71 -30.83 -1.01
C TYR A 110 -3.36 -30.73 -2.40
N GLY A 111 -2.60 -30.33 -3.43
CA GLY A 111 -3.13 -30.14 -4.78
C GLY A 111 -4.15 -29.00 -4.90
N VAL A 112 -4.15 -28.07 -3.95
CA VAL A 112 -5.08 -26.93 -3.96
C VAL A 112 -4.56 -25.84 -4.90
N PRO A 113 -5.38 -25.29 -5.82
CA PRO A 113 -5.00 -24.18 -6.68
C PRO A 113 -4.47 -22.99 -5.88
N PHE A 114 -3.39 -22.38 -6.39
CA PHE A 114 -2.65 -21.32 -5.72
C PHE A 114 -2.71 -20.01 -6.49
N VAL A 115 -3.28 -18.98 -5.88
CA VAL A 115 -3.29 -17.57 -6.33
C VAL A 115 -2.35 -16.75 -5.46
N LEU A 116 -1.58 -15.84 -6.06
CA LEU A 116 -0.68 -14.93 -5.34
C LEU A 116 -0.94 -13.49 -5.78
N THR A 117 -1.22 -12.59 -4.83
CA THR A 117 -1.24 -11.14 -5.09
C THR A 117 0.09 -10.49 -4.74
N THR A 118 0.66 -9.80 -5.72
CA THR A 118 1.87 -8.99 -5.54
C THR A 118 1.50 -7.57 -5.16
N HIS A 119 1.82 -7.16 -3.92
CA HIS A 119 1.68 -5.78 -3.45
C HIS A 119 2.93 -4.94 -3.68
N SER A 120 4.05 -5.58 -3.91
CA SER A 120 5.36 -5.03 -4.30
C SER A 120 6.25 -6.18 -4.74
N LEU A 121 7.32 -5.90 -5.47
CA LEU A 121 8.29 -6.89 -5.90
C LEU A 121 9.62 -6.64 -5.21
N GLU A 122 10.19 -7.66 -4.57
CA GLU A 122 11.46 -7.55 -3.85
C GLU A 122 12.62 -7.05 -4.73
N PRO A 123 12.82 -7.53 -5.98
CA PRO A 123 13.90 -7.03 -6.85
C PRO A 123 13.81 -5.53 -7.19
N LEU A 124 12.63 -4.92 -7.09
CA LEU A 124 12.43 -3.49 -7.35
C LEU A 124 12.52 -2.63 -6.07
N ARG A 125 12.95 -3.22 -4.98
CA ARG A 125 13.05 -2.61 -3.66
C ARG A 125 14.45 -2.79 -3.09
N ALA A 126 15.47 -2.39 -3.86
CA ALA A 126 16.89 -2.57 -3.49
C ALA A 126 17.23 -2.02 -2.09
N TRP A 127 16.57 -0.93 -1.66
CA TRP A 127 16.69 -0.38 -0.30
C TRP A 127 16.23 -1.34 0.81
N LYS A 128 15.47 -2.40 0.51
CA LYS A 128 15.09 -3.44 1.47
C LYS A 128 16.29 -4.23 2.00
N ALA A 129 17.39 -4.27 1.27
CA ALA A 129 18.63 -4.87 1.76
C ALA A 129 19.17 -4.11 3.00
N GLU A 130 18.95 -2.81 3.10
CA GLU A 130 19.28 -2.00 4.29
C GLU A 130 18.45 -2.48 5.52
N GLN A 131 17.18 -2.81 5.30
CA GLN A 131 16.25 -3.23 6.35
C GLN A 131 16.39 -4.71 6.74
N LEU A 132 16.55 -5.59 5.76
CA LEU A 132 16.53 -7.05 5.93
C LEU A 132 17.93 -7.66 5.98
N GLY A 133 18.97 -6.92 5.64
CA GLY A 133 20.33 -7.43 5.56
C GLY A 133 20.40 -8.69 4.68
N SER A 134 21.09 -9.72 5.13
CA SER A 134 21.19 -11.01 4.41
C SER A 134 19.86 -11.78 4.30
N GLY A 135 18.84 -11.43 5.07
CA GLY A 135 17.48 -11.96 4.93
C GLY A 135 16.81 -11.56 3.62
N TYR A 136 17.29 -10.48 2.95
CA TYR A 136 16.79 -10.04 1.65
C TYR A 136 16.91 -11.08 0.55
N ALA A 137 18.02 -11.81 0.50
CA ALA A 137 18.19 -12.90 -0.47
C ALA A 137 17.13 -14.00 -0.29
N MET A 138 16.72 -14.27 0.95
CA MET A 138 15.68 -15.24 1.26
C MET A 138 14.30 -14.73 0.86
N SER A 139 13.96 -13.46 1.15
CA SER A 139 12.65 -12.90 0.76
C SER A 139 12.49 -12.88 -0.77
N ALA A 140 13.54 -12.50 -1.50
CA ALA A 140 13.55 -12.51 -2.96
C ALA A 140 13.41 -13.93 -3.54
N TRP A 141 14.06 -14.92 -2.92
CA TRP A 141 13.93 -16.33 -3.33
C TRP A 141 12.53 -16.87 -3.07
N MET A 142 11.94 -16.61 -1.91
CA MET A 142 10.57 -17.02 -1.56
C MET A 142 9.55 -16.43 -2.52
N GLU A 143 9.66 -15.13 -2.80
CA GLU A 143 8.78 -14.44 -3.74
C GLU A 143 8.88 -15.04 -5.15
N ARG A 144 10.12 -15.17 -5.67
CA ARG A 144 10.36 -15.78 -6.99
C ARG A 144 9.79 -17.18 -7.09
N THR A 145 10.06 -18.04 -6.11
CA THR A 145 9.60 -19.43 -6.10
C THR A 145 8.08 -19.51 -6.16
N ALA A 146 7.39 -18.69 -5.37
CA ALA A 146 5.95 -18.67 -5.32
C ALA A 146 5.33 -18.10 -6.62
N ILE A 147 5.86 -16.99 -7.15
CA ILE A 147 5.38 -16.39 -8.41
C ILE A 147 5.50 -17.37 -9.58
N MET A 148 6.63 -18.07 -9.67
CA MET A 148 6.88 -19.03 -10.76
C MET A 148 5.97 -20.26 -10.71
N ASP A 149 5.48 -20.64 -9.52
CA ASP A 149 4.66 -21.84 -9.33
C ASP A 149 3.15 -21.53 -9.20
N ALA A 150 2.75 -20.31 -8.91
CA ALA A 150 1.34 -19.93 -8.78
C ALA A 150 0.53 -20.24 -10.05
N ASP A 151 -0.71 -20.71 -9.88
CA ASP A 151 -1.64 -20.94 -11.00
C ASP A 151 -2.11 -19.60 -11.60
N ALA A 152 -2.26 -18.58 -10.74
CA ALA A 152 -2.50 -17.22 -11.17
C ALA A 152 -1.76 -16.22 -10.26
N VAL A 153 -1.22 -15.16 -10.86
CA VAL A 153 -0.62 -14.03 -10.17
C VAL A 153 -1.49 -12.80 -10.36
N VAL A 154 -1.92 -12.19 -9.26
CA VAL A 154 -2.66 -10.94 -9.28
C VAL A 154 -1.69 -9.78 -9.18
N ALA A 155 -1.69 -8.93 -10.18
CA ALA A 155 -1.01 -7.64 -10.19
C ALA A 155 -2.02 -6.55 -9.79
N VAL A 156 -1.64 -5.70 -8.83
CA VAL A 156 -2.54 -4.64 -8.33
C VAL A 156 -2.66 -3.43 -9.28
N SER A 157 -1.94 -3.46 -10.40
CA SER A 157 -2.00 -2.46 -11.48
C SER A 157 -1.39 -3.01 -12.76
N ASN A 158 -1.64 -2.37 -13.91
CA ASN A 158 -0.92 -2.67 -15.15
C ASN A 158 0.58 -2.35 -15.04
N GLY A 159 0.94 -1.32 -14.26
CA GLY A 159 2.32 -1.03 -13.91
C GLY A 159 2.98 -2.22 -13.21
N THR A 160 2.32 -2.78 -12.20
CA THR A 160 2.80 -3.99 -11.50
C THR A 160 2.88 -5.21 -12.44
N LYS A 161 1.89 -5.39 -13.34
CA LYS A 161 1.96 -6.46 -14.36
C LYS A 161 3.19 -6.33 -15.25
N ALA A 162 3.48 -5.12 -15.73
CA ALA A 162 4.67 -4.85 -16.52
C ALA A 162 5.97 -5.14 -15.74
N ASP A 163 5.99 -4.76 -14.46
CA ASP A 163 7.13 -5.03 -13.57
C ASP A 163 7.34 -6.53 -13.34
N ILE A 164 6.27 -7.31 -13.11
CA ILE A 164 6.35 -8.77 -12.97
C ILE A 164 6.97 -9.39 -14.23
N LEU A 165 6.48 -9.01 -15.42
CA LEU A 165 6.97 -9.51 -16.70
C LEU A 165 8.44 -9.13 -16.98
N ARG A 166 8.88 -7.98 -16.47
CA ARG A 166 10.26 -7.54 -16.58
C ARG A 166 11.20 -8.32 -15.68
N VAL A 167 10.75 -8.70 -14.50
CA VAL A 167 11.58 -9.30 -13.43
C VAL A 167 11.57 -10.83 -13.48
N TYR A 168 10.43 -11.44 -13.84
CA TYR A 168 10.21 -12.88 -13.78
C TYR A 168 9.82 -13.45 -15.14
N PRO A 169 10.40 -14.61 -15.54
CA PRO A 169 10.04 -15.30 -16.80
C PRO A 169 8.71 -16.08 -16.63
N ILE A 170 7.62 -15.39 -16.34
CA ILE A 170 6.28 -15.97 -16.17
C ILE A 170 5.42 -15.70 -17.41
N PRO A 171 4.60 -16.67 -17.88
CA PRO A 171 3.67 -16.46 -18.97
C PRO A 171 2.67 -15.33 -18.67
N PRO A 172 2.47 -14.38 -19.61
CA PRO A 172 1.60 -13.21 -19.40
C PRO A 172 0.14 -13.56 -19.08
N GLU A 173 -0.36 -14.71 -19.55
CA GLU A 173 -1.71 -15.24 -19.33
C GLU A 173 -1.96 -15.65 -17.88
N ARG A 174 -0.92 -15.93 -17.11
CA ARG A 174 -1.04 -16.20 -15.67
C ARG A 174 -1.10 -14.93 -14.82
N ILE A 175 -0.90 -13.74 -15.43
CA ILE A 175 -0.91 -12.47 -14.69
C ILE A 175 -2.22 -11.74 -14.96
N HIS A 176 -3.03 -11.59 -13.91
CA HIS A 176 -4.33 -10.91 -13.92
C HIS A 176 -4.24 -9.57 -13.20
N VAL A 177 -4.74 -8.50 -13.82
CA VAL A 177 -4.81 -7.19 -13.14
C VAL A 177 -6.13 -7.13 -12.38
N ILE A 178 -6.02 -7.05 -11.05
CA ILE A 178 -7.14 -6.79 -10.14
C ILE A 178 -6.69 -5.68 -9.19
N TYR A 179 -7.33 -4.52 -9.30
CA TYR A 179 -6.98 -3.34 -8.51
C TYR A 179 -7.27 -3.52 -7.02
N ASN A 180 -6.69 -2.66 -6.18
CA ASN A 180 -7.18 -2.49 -4.83
C ASN A 180 -8.47 -1.66 -4.86
N GLY A 181 -9.31 -1.88 -3.87
CA GLY A 181 -10.53 -1.10 -3.70
C GLY A 181 -10.40 0.00 -2.65
N ILE A 182 -11.50 0.73 -2.49
CA ILE A 182 -11.71 1.69 -1.41
C ILE A 182 -13.09 1.47 -0.79
N ASP A 183 -13.19 1.59 0.54
CA ASP A 183 -14.46 1.61 1.24
C ASP A 183 -15.05 3.03 1.22
N LEU A 184 -16.08 3.20 0.41
CA LEU A 184 -16.69 4.50 0.16
C LEU A 184 -17.68 4.94 1.25
N ASP A 185 -18.09 4.00 2.10
CA ASP A 185 -18.93 4.29 3.27
C ASP A 185 -18.06 4.79 4.43
N GLU A 186 -16.85 4.25 4.56
CA GLU A 186 -15.89 4.69 5.56
C GLU A 186 -15.13 5.96 5.13
N TYR A 187 -14.60 5.99 3.90
CA TYR A 187 -13.86 7.14 3.37
C TYR A 187 -14.84 8.13 2.71
N GLN A 188 -15.46 8.95 3.55
CA GLN A 188 -16.34 10.03 3.14
C GLN A 188 -15.83 11.37 3.67
N ARG A 189 -16.12 12.42 2.89
CA ARG A 189 -15.83 13.77 3.34
C ARG A 189 -16.60 14.10 4.61
N THR A 190 -15.90 14.58 5.64
CA THR A 190 -16.45 14.95 6.92
C THR A 190 -16.23 16.44 7.23
N SER A 191 -17.15 17.03 8.00
CA SER A 191 -17.00 18.38 8.56
C SER A 191 -16.27 18.38 9.91
N GLY A 192 -15.96 17.21 10.48
CA GLY A 192 -15.24 17.08 11.76
C GLY A 192 -13.85 17.69 11.69
N THR A 193 -13.42 18.43 12.72
CA THR A 193 -12.13 19.13 12.79
C THR A 193 -11.31 18.79 14.02
N SER A 194 -11.75 17.85 14.84
CA SER A 194 -11.07 17.52 16.10
C SER A 194 -9.62 17.07 15.92
N ALA A 195 -9.32 16.35 14.81
CA ALA A 195 -7.96 15.96 14.48
C ALA A 195 -7.08 17.17 14.10
N LEU A 196 -7.64 18.12 13.33
CA LEU A 196 -6.92 19.36 12.97
C LEU A 196 -6.53 20.13 14.24
N GLU A 197 -7.47 20.29 15.15
CA GLU A 197 -7.28 20.99 16.42
C GLU A 197 -6.26 20.26 17.31
N ALA A 198 -6.38 18.92 17.43
CA ALA A 198 -5.47 18.11 18.24
C ALA A 198 -4.01 18.16 17.74
N TYR A 199 -3.80 18.35 16.44
CA TYR A 199 -2.45 18.40 15.85
C TYR A 199 -1.98 19.81 15.50
N GLY A 200 -2.73 20.87 15.87
CA GLY A 200 -2.35 22.25 15.63
C GLY A 200 -2.40 22.66 14.15
N VAL A 201 -3.25 22.01 13.34
CA VAL A 201 -3.49 22.39 11.95
C VAL A 201 -4.48 23.55 11.92
N ASP A 202 -4.07 24.68 11.33
CA ASP A 202 -4.94 25.84 11.16
C ASP A 202 -5.99 25.58 10.08
N LYS A 203 -7.23 25.34 10.50
CA LYS A 203 -8.35 25.04 9.59
C LYS A 203 -8.79 26.22 8.70
N SER A 204 -8.36 27.45 9.04
CA SER A 204 -8.64 28.63 8.23
C SER A 204 -7.66 28.82 7.08
N THR A 205 -6.51 28.15 7.14
CA THR A 205 -5.44 28.23 6.15
C THR A 205 -5.43 26.97 5.27
N PRO A 206 -5.54 27.10 3.92
CA PRO A 206 -5.40 25.95 3.03
C PRO A 206 -4.05 25.23 3.21
N TYR A 207 -4.04 23.91 3.18
CA TYR A 207 -2.81 23.15 3.39
C TYR A 207 -2.58 22.06 2.37
N VAL A 208 -1.30 21.76 2.17
CA VAL A 208 -0.80 20.55 1.51
C VAL A 208 -0.73 19.44 2.54
N LEU A 209 -1.29 18.28 2.23
CA LEU A 209 -1.26 17.10 3.10
C LEU A 209 -0.38 15.99 2.51
N PHE A 210 0.45 15.38 3.33
CA PHE A 210 1.06 14.08 3.10
C PHE A 210 0.59 13.11 4.18
N VAL A 211 0.27 11.88 3.78
CA VAL A 211 -0.03 10.76 4.70
C VAL A 211 0.79 9.55 4.31
N GLY A 212 1.55 8.98 5.23
CA GLY A 212 2.29 7.76 4.97
C GLY A 212 3.44 7.52 5.93
N ARG A 213 4.08 6.35 5.80
CA ARG A 213 5.29 6.03 6.56
C ARG A 213 6.49 6.81 6.01
N ILE A 214 7.48 7.04 6.87
CA ILE A 214 8.76 7.63 6.46
C ILE A 214 9.62 6.53 5.86
N THR A 215 9.54 6.39 4.55
CA THR A 215 10.29 5.39 3.77
C THR A 215 10.87 6.00 2.51
N ARG A 216 11.94 5.43 1.99
CA ARG A 216 12.50 5.83 0.69
C ARG A 216 11.46 5.72 -0.42
N GLN A 217 10.67 4.67 -0.39
CA GLN A 217 9.59 4.40 -1.35
C GLN A 217 8.56 5.54 -1.41
N LYS A 218 8.14 6.07 -0.25
CA LYS A 218 7.09 7.10 -0.16
C LYS A 218 7.57 8.49 -0.54
N GLY A 219 8.87 8.71 -0.65
CA GLY A 219 9.45 9.93 -1.18
C GLY A 219 9.12 11.20 -0.39
N VAL A 220 8.71 11.09 0.88
CA VAL A 220 8.32 12.24 1.70
C VAL A 220 9.42 13.29 1.80
N THR A 221 10.69 12.88 1.74
CA THR A 221 11.84 13.78 1.72
C THR A 221 11.84 14.70 0.50
N HIS A 222 11.34 14.24 -0.66
CA HIS A 222 11.20 15.09 -1.87
C HIS A 222 10.11 16.16 -1.68
N LEU A 223 9.04 15.86 -0.96
CA LEU A 223 8.06 16.89 -0.59
C LEU A 223 8.68 17.91 0.38
N VAL A 224 9.46 17.46 1.37
CA VAL A 224 10.13 18.38 2.29
C VAL A 224 11.13 19.28 1.53
N ASP A 225 11.86 18.71 0.57
CA ASP A 225 12.74 19.50 -0.31
C ASP A 225 11.94 20.47 -1.20
N ALA A 226 10.73 20.13 -1.61
CA ALA A 226 9.85 21.01 -2.40
C ALA A 226 9.34 22.21 -1.59
N ILE A 227 9.27 22.13 -0.26
CA ILE A 227 8.78 23.25 0.58
C ILE A 227 9.59 24.52 0.37
N ARG A 228 10.89 24.44 0.10
CA ARG A 228 11.73 25.62 -0.15
C ARG A 228 11.32 26.43 -1.38
N PHE A 229 10.55 25.83 -2.30
CA PHE A 229 10.03 26.47 -3.51
C PHE A 229 8.58 26.93 -3.37
N LEU A 230 7.90 26.61 -2.26
CA LEU A 230 6.57 27.10 -1.92
C LEU A 230 6.67 28.48 -1.25
N SER A 231 5.51 29.18 -1.20
CA SER A 231 5.42 30.40 -0.37
C SER A 231 5.73 30.08 1.09
N PRO A 232 6.48 30.95 1.81
CA PRO A 232 6.75 30.75 3.23
C PRO A 232 5.51 30.64 4.12
N ASP A 233 4.37 31.17 3.66
CA ASP A 233 3.08 31.10 4.36
C ASP A 233 2.27 29.84 4.06
N THR A 234 2.75 28.96 3.19
CA THR A 234 2.06 27.71 2.86
C THR A 234 2.04 26.77 4.06
N GLN A 235 0.84 26.41 4.51
CA GLN A 235 0.71 25.36 5.53
C GLN A 235 0.95 24.00 4.91
N VAL A 236 1.88 23.21 5.48
CA VAL A 236 2.18 21.83 5.07
C VAL A 236 2.00 20.91 6.25
N VAL A 237 1.13 19.91 6.10
CA VAL A 237 0.84 18.91 7.12
C VAL A 237 1.46 17.58 6.69
N LEU A 238 2.44 17.13 7.45
CA LEU A 238 3.14 15.88 7.26
C LEU A 238 2.61 14.86 8.29
N CYS A 239 1.62 14.07 7.95
CA CYS A 239 1.22 12.90 8.74
C CYS A 239 2.16 11.75 8.39
N ALA A 240 3.36 11.76 8.99
CA ALA A 240 4.47 10.91 8.62
C ALA A 240 5.14 10.33 9.87
N GLY A 241 4.95 9.03 10.07
CA GLY A 241 5.51 8.26 11.18
C GLY A 241 6.15 6.96 10.71
N ALA A 242 6.48 6.08 11.66
CA ALA A 242 7.00 4.73 11.44
C ALA A 242 8.13 4.67 10.38
N PRO A 243 9.30 5.29 10.65
CA PRO A 243 10.44 5.23 9.74
C PRO A 243 10.94 3.79 9.57
N ASP A 244 11.33 3.42 8.34
CA ASP A 244 11.85 2.08 8.04
C ASP A 244 13.22 1.83 8.71
N THR A 245 14.05 2.86 8.85
CA THR A 245 15.37 2.79 9.50
C THR A 245 15.68 4.05 10.32
N PRO A 246 16.59 4.00 11.29
CA PRO A 246 17.04 5.17 12.04
C PRO A 246 17.67 6.26 11.14
N GLU A 247 18.35 5.87 10.06
CA GLU A 247 19.02 6.78 9.14
C GLU A 247 18.00 7.67 8.42
N ILE A 248 16.93 7.11 7.87
CA ILE A 248 15.89 7.90 7.20
C ILE A 248 15.09 8.73 8.20
N ALA A 249 14.94 8.26 9.44
CA ALA A 249 14.34 9.06 10.50
C ALA A 249 15.17 10.33 10.80
N SER A 250 16.50 10.16 10.91
CA SER A 250 17.44 11.27 11.14
C SER A 250 17.47 12.24 9.96
N GLU A 251 17.53 11.72 8.73
CA GLU A 251 17.47 12.53 7.50
C GLU A 251 16.19 13.37 7.44
N MET A 252 15.04 12.74 7.69
CA MET A 252 13.75 13.42 7.68
C MET A 252 13.71 14.56 8.72
N ARG A 253 14.20 14.29 9.93
CA ARG A 253 14.24 15.31 11.00
C ARG A 253 15.11 16.49 10.59
N ALA A 254 16.31 16.24 10.10
CA ALA A 254 17.23 17.30 9.66
C ALA A 254 16.62 18.16 8.54
N LYS A 255 15.96 17.52 7.56
CA LYS A 255 15.30 18.22 6.45
C LYS A 255 14.12 19.07 6.92
N VAL A 256 13.27 18.55 7.81
CA VAL A 256 12.12 19.29 8.36
C VAL A 256 12.60 20.48 9.20
N ASP A 257 13.61 20.30 10.04
CA ASP A 257 14.17 21.38 10.85
C ASP A 257 14.77 22.51 9.99
N GLU A 258 15.44 22.14 8.89
CA GLU A 258 15.94 23.13 7.92
C GLU A 258 14.79 23.85 7.20
N ALA A 259 13.78 23.11 6.75
CA ALA A 259 12.62 23.69 6.07
C ALA A 259 11.83 24.65 6.97
N ARG A 260 11.72 24.35 8.27
CA ARG A 260 11.05 25.21 9.27
C ARG A 260 11.71 26.59 9.47
N LYS A 261 13.00 26.73 9.20
CA LYS A 261 13.67 28.05 9.27
C LYS A 261 13.09 29.02 8.24
N ARG A 262 12.62 28.53 7.10
CA ARG A 262 12.00 29.32 6.04
C ARG A 262 10.48 29.33 6.11
N ASN A 263 9.89 28.18 6.43
CA ASN A 263 8.44 28.00 6.52
C ASN A 263 8.06 27.48 7.91
N PRO A 264 7.63 28.36 8.83
CA PRO A 264 7.24 27.96 10.18
C PRO A 264 5.88 27.23 10.24
N ARG A 265 5.12 27.17 9.14
CA ARG A 265 3.80 26.54 9.07
C ARG A 265 3.86 25.05 8.70
N ILE A 266 4.98 24.37 8.98
CA ILE A 266 5.10 22.93 8.83
C ILE A 266 4.62 22.26 10.12
N VAL A 267 3.49 21.56 10.02
CA VAL A 267 2.95 20.66 11.04
C VAL A 267 3.41 19.25 10.74
N TRP A 268 4.19 18.65 11.60
CA TRP A 268 4.63 17.27 11.46
C TRP A 268 4.08 16.41 12.58
N ILE A 269 3.23 15.43 12.20
CA ILE A 269 2.62 14.42 13.07
C ILE A 269 3.49 13.16 12.98
N GLU A 270 4.38 12.95 13.96
CA GLU A 270 5.42 11.91 13.96
C GLU A 270 4.91 10.52 14.37
N LYS A 271 3.62 10.29 14.37
CA LYS A 271 3.01 9.02 14.77
C LYS A 271 1.99 8.54 13.74
N MET A 272 1.69 7.25 13.81
CA MET A 272 0.51 6.72 13.14
C MET A 272 -0.74 7.19 13.88
N ILE A 273 -1.70 7.72 13.14
CA ILE A 273 -2.98 8.20 13.68
C ILE A 273 -4.11 7.28 13.25
N SER A 274 -5.26 7.42 13.90
CA SER A 274 -6.42 6.62 13.58
C SER A 274 -6.98 6.94 12.19
N ARG A 275 -7.71 6.00 11.62
CA ARG A 275 -8.36 6.16 10.32
C ARG A 275 -9.33 7.35 10.31
N SER A 276 -10.11 7.53 11.38
CA SER A 276 -11.04 8.66 11.51
C SER A 276 -10.33 10.02 11.53
N GLU A 277 -9.16 10.10 12.19
CA GLU A 277 -8.33 11.31 12.16
C GLU A 277 -7.75 11.57 10.77
N THR A 278 -7.30 10.51 10.09
CA THR A 278 -6.79 10.61 8.71
C THR A 278 -7.86 11.11 7.74
N ILE A 279 -9.10 10.61 7.86
CA ILE A 279 -10.24 11.06 7.06
C ILE A 279 -10.52 12.55 7.28
N GLN A 280 -10.42 13.05 8.52
CA GLN A 280 -10.56 14.48 8.77
C GLN A 280 -9.45 15.29 8.08
N LEU A 281 -8.20 14.84 8.14
CA LEU A 281 -7.10 15.51 7.46
C LEU A 281 -7.29 15.52 5.93
N TYR A 282 -7.70 14.41 5.32
CA TYR A 282 -8.02 14.36 3.88
C TYR A 282 -9.16 15.31 3.52
N SER A 283 -10.24 15.31 4.33
CA SER A 283 -11.47 16.05 4.04
C SER A 283 -11.27 17.57 4.02
N HIS A 284 -10.29 18.07 4.75
CA HIS A 284 -9.99 19.50 4.87
C HIS A 284 -8.74 19.92 4.10
N ALA A 285 -7.96 18.97 3.55
CA ALA A 285 -6.80 19.30 2.73
C ALA A 285 -7.20 20.03 1.45
N ARG A 286 -6.45 21.08 1.11
CA ARG A 286 -6.58 21.74 -0.21
C ARG A 286 -6.08 20.81 -1.30
N VAL A 287 -4.96 20.16 -1.06
CA VAL A 287 -4.33 19.21 -1.95
C VAL A 287 -3.57 18.13 -1.17
N PHE A 288 -3.77 16.90 -1.56
CA PHE A 288 -3.00 15.75 -1.08
C PHE A 288 -1.78 15.56 -2.00
N CYS A 289 -0.60 15.42 -1.41
CA CYS A 289 0.65 15.17 -2.15
C CYS A 289 1.15 13.75 -1.93
N CYS A 290 1.35 13.00 -3.04
CA CYS A 290 1.92 11.65 -3.02
C CYS A 290 3.21 11.59 -3.85
N PRO A 291 4.38 11.93 -3.28
CA PRO A 291 5.65 12.01 -4.00
C PRO A 291 6.39 10.67 -4.08
N SER A 292 5.65 9.55 -4.05
CA SER A 292 6.23 8.20 -4.06
C SER A 292 7.13 7.96 -5.28
N VAL A 293 8.30 7.36 -5.08
CA VAL A 293 9.22 6.99 -6.17
C VAL A 293 8.94 5.59 -6.70
N TYR A 294 8.33 4.75 -5.89
CA TYR A 294 7.83 3.44 -6.28
C TYR A 294 6.47 3.20 -5.61
N GLU A 295 5.43 3.00 -6.41
CA GLU A 295 4.08 2.80 -5.91
C GLU A 295 3.35 1.77 -6.77
N PRO A 296 3.28 0.51 -6.34
CA PRO A 296 2.61 -0.56 -7.09
C PRO A 296 1.14 -0.25 -7.41
N PHE A 297 0.44 0.40 -6.49
CA PHE A 297 -0.92 0.88 -6.71
C PHE A 297 -1.11 2.30 -6.20
N GLY A 298 -1.08 2.54 -4.88
CA GLY A 298 -1.22 3.88 -4.29
C GLY A 298 -2.58 4.13 -3.65
N ILE A 299 -3.03 3.22 -2.78
CA ILE A 299 -4.33 3.28 -2.10
C ILE A 299 -4.57 4.62 -1.38
N ILE A 300 -3.53 5.26 -0.85
CA ILE A 300 -3.62 6.58 -0.20
C ILE A 300 -4.14 7.69 -1.13
N ASN A 301 -3.92 7.55 -2.45
CA ASN A 301 -4.51 8.47 -3.42
C ASN A 301 -6.03 8.25 -3.53
N LEU A 302 -6.49 6.99 -3.49
CA LEU A 302 -7.91 6.66 -3.46
C LEU A 302 -8.57 7.16 -2.18
N GLU A 303 -7.91 7.03 -1.03
CA GLU A 303 -8.38 7.55 0.25
C GLU A 303 -8.60 9.07 0.18
N ALA A 304 -7.60 9.79 -0.34
CA ALA A 304 -7.69 11.24 -0.52
C ALA A 304 -8.82 11.61 -1.50
N MET A 305 -8.91 10.94 -2.65
CA MET A 305 -9.95 11.16 -3.66
C MET A 305 -11.35 10.83 -3.10
N ALA A 306 -11.50 9.75 -2.35
CA ALA A 306 -12.76 9.37 -1.69
C ALA A 306 -13.24 10.44 -0.69
N CYS A 307 -12.31 11.09 0.01
CA CYS A 307 -12.59 12.21 0.90
C CYS A 307 -12.71 13.57 0.17
N GLY A 308 -12.65 13.60 -1.16
CA GLY A 308 -12.81 14.80 -1.98
C GLY A 308 -11.61 15.72 -2.02
N ALA A 309 -10.41 15.25 -1.67
CA ALA A 309 -9.17 16.00 -1.84
C ALA A 309 -8.66 15.92 -3.30
N ALA A 310 -8.18 17.05 -3.83
CA ALA A 310 -7.43 17.04 -5.08
C ALA A 310 -6.05 16.40 -4.85
N VAL A 311 -5.48 15.77 -5.87
CA VAL A 311 -4.24 15.03 -5.75
C VAL A 311 -3.13 15.64 -6.61
N VAL A 312 -1.92 15.79 -6.05
CA VAL A 312 -0.69 15.99 -6.80
C VAL A 312 0.22 14.81 -6.47
N ALA A 313 0.55 14.01 -7.46
CA ALA A 313 1.30 12.78 -7.22
C ALA A 313 2.39 12.57 -8.27
N SER A 314 3.42 11.80 -7.93
CA SER A 314 4.42 11.36 -8.90
C SER A 314 3.82 10.45 -9.98
N ALA A 315 4.28 10.59 -11.22
CA ALA A 315 3.84 9.78 -12.36
C ALA A 315 4.51 8.39 -12.36
N THR A 316 4.32 7.60 -11.29
CA THR A 316 4.95 6.28 -11.14
C THR A 316 3.94 5.16 -10.88
N GLY A 317 4.28 3.94 -11.29
CA GLY A 317 3.54 2.72 -11.00
C GLY A 317 2.03 2.83 -11.23
N GLY A 318 1.25 2.32 -10.28
CA GLY A 318 -0.21 2.32 -10.30
C GLY A 318 -0.85 3.68 -10.04
N ILE A 319 -0.10 4.69 -9.56
CA ILE A 319 -0.63 6.05 -9.39
C ILE A 319 -1.22 6.59 -10.69
N LYS A 320 -0.57 6.30 -11.84
CA LYS A 320 -1.02 6.70 -13.19
C LYS A 320 -2.38 6.09 -13.59
N GLU A 321 -2.79 5.04 -12.91
CA GLU A 321 -4.08 4.36 -13.17
C GLU A 321 -5.18 4.88 -12.24
N ILE A 322 -4.80 5.41 -11.09
CA ILE A 322 -5.71 6.02 -10.11
C ILE A 322 -5.98 7.48 -10.46
N VAL A 323 -4.93 8.29 -10.56
CA VAL A 323 -5.03 9.72 -10.84
C VAL A 323 -5.11 9.94 -12.34
N ALA A 324 -6.21 10.56 -12.80
CA ALA A 324 -6.34 11.04 -14.16
C ALA A 324 -5.76 12.46 -14.25
N ASP A 325 -4.63 12.59 -14.97
CA ASP A 325 -3.89 13.84 -15.06
C ASP A 325 -4.74 14.95 -15.69
N GLY A 326 -4.83 16.11 -15.03
CA GLY A 326 -5.65 17.25 -15.43
C GLY A 326 -7.17 17.10 -15.18
N GLU A 327 -7.63 15.94 -14.67
CA GLU A 327 -9.04 15.67 -14.38
C GLU A 327 -9.34 15.46 -12.89
N THR A 328 -8.53 14.62 -12.22
CA THR A 328 -8.69 14.30 -10.77
C THR A 328 -7.51 14.79 -9.94
N GLY A 329 -6.48 15.32 -10.57
CA GLY A 329 -5.26 15.79 -9.97
C GLY A 329 -4.19 16.05 -11.01
N TYR A 330 -2.96 16.22 -10.57
CA TYR A 330 -1.78 16.34 -11.43
C TYR A 330 -0.78 15.23 -11.18
N LEU A 331 -0.22 14.70 -12.27
CA LEU A 331 0.89 13.77 -12.26
C LEU A 331 2.20 14.51 -12.55
N VAL A 332 3.17 14.39 -11.66
CA VAL A 332 4.50 14.98 -11.79
C VAL A 332 5.49 13.89 -12.25
N PRO A 333 5.97 13.97 -13.51
CA PRO A 333 6.93 13.01 -14.02
C PRO A 333 8.31 13.22 -13.42
N PHE A 334 9.12 12.16 -13.40
CA PHE A 334 10.55 12.20 -13.11
C PHE A 334 11.25 11.07 -13.83
N ASP A 335 12.54 11.28 -14.14
CA ASP A 335 13.40 10.24 -14.67
C ASP A 335 13.93 9.40 -13.52
N ALA A 336 13.55 8.12 -13.50
CA ALA A 336 13.98 7.17 -12.47
C ALA A 336 15.36 6.58 -12.85
N ASP A 337 16.27 6.57 -11.89
CA ASP A 337 17.50 5.80 -11.99
C ASP A 337 17.15 4.30 -12.14
N PRO A 338 17.69 3.60 -13.13
CA PRO A 338 17.30 2.23 -13.45
C PRO A 338 17.67 1.21 -12.36
N VAL A 339 18.61 1.54 -11.47
CA VAL A 339 19.07 0.65 -10.41
C VAL A 339 18.35 0.94 -9.09
N THR A 340 18.23 2.21 -8.73
CA THR A 340 17.69 2.63 -7.44
C THR A 340 16.22 2.99 -7.49
N GLY A 341 15.69 3.34 -8.67
CA GLY A 341 14.33 3.84 -8.84
C GLY A 341 14.11 5.29 -8.38
N PHE A 342 15.15 5.95 -7.85
CA PHE A 342 15.05 7.33 -7.38
C PHE A 342 15.16 8.34 -8.52
N PRO A 343 14.60 9.57 -8.34
CA PRO A 343 14.75 10.63 -9.32
C PRO A 343 16.23 10.95 -9.59
N VAL A 344 16.66 10.85 -10.85
CA VAL A 344 18.03 11.22 -11.28
C VAL A 344 18.26 12.71 -11.00
N HIS A 345 17.22 13.53 -11.20
CA HIS A 345 17.24 14.97 -10.95
C HIS A 345 16.31 15.32 -9.79
N ALA A 346 16.70 14.93 -8.56
CA ALA A 346 15.87 15.10 -7.36
C ALA A 346 15.44 16.55 -7.08
N GLU A 347 16.31 17.52 -7.37
CA GLU A 347 16.00 18.95 -7.22
C GLU A 347 14.95 19.42 -8.21
N GLN A 348 15.05 19.02 -9.48
CA GLN A 348 14.04 19.33 -10.49
C GLN A 348 12.68 18.70 -10.13
N PHE A 349 12.67 17.46 -9.67
CA PHE A 349 11.45 16.80 -9.21
C PHE A 349 10.80 17.56 -8.04
N ALA A 350 11.60 18.06 -7.08
CA ALA A 350 11.09 18.87 -5.98
C ALA A 350 10.51 20.22 -6.47
N GLN A 351 11.15 20.86 -7.46
CA GLN A 351 10.64 22.09 -8.10
C GLN A 351 9.32 21.85 -8.83
N ASP A 352 9.22 20.76 -9.59
CA ASP A 352 8.02 20.40 -10.34
C ASP A 352 6.84 20.06 -9.41
N LEU A 353 7.11 19.34 -8.31
CA LEU A 353 6.13 19.13 -7.24
C LEU A 353 5.63 20.46 -6.67
N ALA A 354 6.55 21.35 -6.31
CA ALA A 354 6.21 22.65 -5.75
C ALA A 354 5.42 23.53 -6.72
N ALA A 355 5.74 23.48 -8.02
CA ALA A 355 5.02 24.21 -9.05
C ALA A 355 3.54 23.76 -9.12
N ARG A 356 3.27 22.45 -9.17
CA ARG A 356 1.91 21.89 -9.18
C ARG A 356 1.16 22.15 -7.86
N LEU A 357 1.81 22.02 -6.74
CA LEU A 357 1.23 22.35 -5.43
C LEU A 357 0.86 23.83 -5.34
N SER A 358 1.75 24.72 -5.79
CA SER A 358 1.50 26.17 -5.81
C SER A 358 0.32 26.54 -6.74
N GLU A 359 0.22 25.89 -7.90
CA GLU A 359 -0.91 26.03 -8.81
C GLU A 359 -2.23 25.68 -8.13
N MET A 360 -2.28 24.49 -7.49
CA MET A 360 -3.48 24.02 -6.79
C MET A 360 -3.88 24.93 -5.62
N LEU A 361 -2.92 25.43 -4.86
CA LEU A 361 -3.20 26.33 -3.74
C LEU A 361 -3.81 27.68 -4.21
N LYS A 362 -3.44 28.15 -5.41
CA LYS A 362 -3.95 29.39 -6.01
C LYS A 362 -5.33 29.26 -6.64
N HIS A 363 -5.74 28.02 -7.00
CA HIS A 363 -6.96 27.76 -7.76
C HIS A 363 -7.94 26.85 -6.99
N PRO A 364 -8.65 27.38 -5.96
CA PRO A 364 -9.56 26.60 -5.12
C PRO A 364 -10.69 25.91 -5.88
N GLU A 365 -11.22 26.56 -6.92
CA GLU A 365 -12.28 25.99 -7.76
C GLU A 365 -11.78 24.77 -8.55
N GLN A 366 -10.53 24.77 -8.99
CA GLN A 366 -9.92 23.63 -9.67
C GLN A 366 -9.72 22.47 -8.70
N CYS A 367 -9.28 22.75 -7.45
CA CYS A 367 -9.20 21.73 -6.41
C CYS A 367 -10.55 21.09 -6.14
N ALA A 368 -11.62 21.88 -6.04
CA ALA A 368 -12.97 21.37 -5.83
C ALA A 368 -13.40 20.45 -6.98
N ARG A 369 -13.24 20.89 -8.23
CA ARG A 369 -13.55 20.07 -9.41
C ARG A 369 -12.76 18.75 -9.44
N PHE A 370 -11.46 18.79 -9.15
CA PHE A 370 -10.62 17.60 -9.11
C PHE A 370 -11.04 16.65 -7.98
N GLY A 371 -11.38 17.19 -6.81
CA GLY A 371 -11.87 16.40 -5.68
C GLY A 371 -13.18 15.69 -5.99
N GLU A 372 -14.14 16.39 -6.61
CA GLU A 372 -15.42 15.80 -7.05
C GLU A 372 -15.23 14.73 -8.14
N ALA A 373 -14.39 15.01 -9.14
CA ALA A 373 -14.06 14.05 -10.20
C ALA A 373 -13.33 12.84 -9.62
N GLY A 374 -12.43 13.07 -8.66
CA GLY A 374 -11.71 12.03 -7.94
C GLY A 374 -12.65 11.09 -7.18
N ARG A 375 -13.61 11.65 -6.44
CA ARG A 375 -14.64 10.87 -5.72
C ARG A 375 -15.46 10.01 -6.69
N ARG A 376 -15.99 10.58 -7.77
CA ARG A 376 -16.73 9.81 -8.79
C ARG A 376 -15.92 8.69 -9.39
N ARG A 377 -14.62 8.95 -9.71
CA ARG A 377 -13.73 7.91 -10.25
C ARG A 377 -13.52 6.78 -9.26
N ALA A 378 -13.37 7.08 -7.95
CA ALA A 378 -13.25 6.08 -6.90
C ALA A 378 -14.51 5.19 -6.83
N GLU A 379 -15.69 5.79 -6.91
CA GLU A 379 -16.99 5.09 -6.91
C GLU A 379 -17.14 4.16 -8.13
N GLU A 380 -16.81 4.64 -9.30
CA GLU A 380 -17.02 3.91 -10.57
C GLU A 380 -16.06 2.76 -10.78
N LYS A 381 -14.79 2.88 -10.32
CA LYS A 381 -13.73 1.96 -10.73
C LYS A 381 -13.12 1.12 -9.60
N PHE A 382 -13.21 1.58 -8.34
CA PHE A 382 -12.41 1.02 -7.26
C PHE A 382 -13.24 0.58 -6.04
N SER A 383 -14.51 0.17 -6.24
CA SER A 383 -15.31 -0.39 -5.14
C SER A 383 -14.83 -1.80 -4.76
N TRP A 384 -14.73 -2.09 -3.46
CA TRP A 384 -14.34 -3.43 -2.99
C TRP A 384 -15.27 -4.54 -3.46
N SER A 385 -16.57 -4.25 -3.63
CA SER A 385 -17.52 -5.24 -4.16
C SER A 385 -17.15 -5.70 -5.57
N THR A 386 -16.78 -4.76 -6.46
CA THR A 386 -16.33 -5.08 -7.82
C THR A 386 -15.02 -5.88 -7.80
N ILE A 387 -14.08 -5.51 -6.91
CA ILE A 387 -12.80 -6.21 -6.75
C ILE A 387 -13.02 -7.64 -6.26
N ALA A 388 -13.92 -7.86 -5.29
CA ALA A 388 -14.28 -9.19 -4.81
C ALA A 388 -14.90 -10.06 -5.91
N ASP A 389 -15.78 -9.50 -6.75
CA ASP A 389 -16.36 -10.22 -7.89
C ASP A 389 -15.31 -10.66 -8.92
N GLN A 390 -14.34 -9.79 -9.21
CA GLN A 390 -13.22 -10.15 -10.08
C GLN A 390 -12.37 -11.28 -9.47
N THR A 391 -12.11 -11.20 -8.18
CA THR A 391 -11.33 -12.20 -7.44
C THR A 391 -12.05 -13.56 -7.42
N ILE A 392 -13.38 -13.59 -7.20
CA ILE A 392 -14.17 -14.83 -7.23
C ILE A 392 -14.15 -15.47 -8.62
N ARG A 393 -14.27 -14.67 -9.68
CA ARG A 393 -14.15 -15.18 -11.06
C ARG A 393 -12.78 -15.80 -11.32
N LEU A 394 -11.72 -15.18 -10.85
CA LEU A 394 -10.37 -15.74 -10.95
C LEU A 394 -10.24 -17.05 -10.17
N TYR A 395 -10.77 -17.13 -8.94
CA TYR A 395 -10.77 -18.36 -8.16
C TYR A 395 -11.49 -19.49 -8.91
N GLN A 396 -12.66 -19.21 -9.48
CA GLN A 396 -13.39 -20.21 -10.27
C GLN A 396 -12.57 -20.72 -11.47
N THR A 397 -11.91 -19.80 -12.18
CA THR A 397 -11.06 -20.16 -13.33
C THR A 397 -9.93 -21.11 -12.94
N VAL A 398 -9.20 -20.83 -11.85
CA VAL A 398 -8.08 -21.69 -11.43
C VAL A 398 -8.56 -23.02 -10.84
N ILE A 399 -9.73 -23.05 -10.17
CA ILE A 399 -10.32 -24.28 -9.64
C ILE A 399 -10.76 -25.20 -10.79
N ASP A 400 -11.40 -24.65 -11.82
CA ASP A 400 -11.87 -25.43 -12.98
C ASP A 400 -10.69 -25.97 -13.80
N ALA A 401 -9.64 -25.17 -13.97
CA ALA A 401 -8.40 -25.60 -14.62
C ALA A 401 -7.66 -26.73 -13.87
N ALA A 402 -7.73 -26.75 -12.54
CA ALA A 402 -7.10 -27.82 -11.74
C ALA A 402 -7.89 -29.13 -11.73
N ARG A 403 -9.15 -29.12 -12.19
CA ARG A 403 -10.02 -30.32 -12.28
C ARG A 403 -10.00 -30.96 -13.67
N SER A 404 -9.54 -30.22 -14.68
CA SER A 404 -9.36 -30.69 -16.07
C SER A 404 -8.00 -31.36 -16.26
#